data_c2c3e69198cdc1acf8ae00ff7b634416
#
_entry.id   c2c3e69198cdc1acf8ae00ff7b634416
#
_cell.length_a   1.000
_cell.length_b   1.000
_cell.length_c   1.000
_cell.angle_alpha   90.00
_cell.angle_beta   90.00
_cell.angle_gamma   90.00
#
_symmetry.space_group_name_H-M   'P 1'
#
loop_
_entity.id
_entity.type
_entity.pdbx_description
1 polymer ?
#
loop_
_entity_poly.entity_id
_entity_poly.type
_entity_poly.pdbx_seq_one_letter_code
_entity_poly.pdbx_strand_id
1 'polypeptide(L)'
;LSYCTYGGIPRNKITEFYGEPSGGKSTTAIDICKNAIDIFQKEFDAKVEALRKSAASGNKSANAELQDILDCGPKKVLYIDLEHSFDGAWSKTLGIDETRIEIMQPPDVFAEDILQTIQDIIETGEMGLIVLDSIPSLVPKSELEKKLGERTVASLAGLLTIFFRKVVSLLTRYECTLLTINQIRDNMDNPYVIKTPGGQAPKFYASLRIYFRIGHPVDFLGNELPQSAENPAGYIVNARITKQKSAPFDRKNG
;
A
#
# COMPACT_ATOMS: atom_id res chain seq x y z
N LEU A 1 14.00 3.39 0.16
CA LEU A 1 13.44 2.11 -0.36
C LEU A 1 13.94 1.79 -1.76
N SER A 2 13.96 2.72 -2.72
CA SER A 2 14.33 2.46 -4.12
C SER A 2 15.67 1.73 -4.26
N TYR A 3 16.68 2.08 -3.46
CA TYR A 3 17.98 1.42 -3.47
C TYR A 3 17.86 -0.07 -3.06
N CYS A 4 17.18 -0.36 -1.94
CA CYS A 4 17.05 -1.71 -1.41
C CYS A 4 16.11 -2.59 -2.24
N THR A 5 15.18 -2.00 -2.97
CA THR A 5 14.16 -2.71 -3.77
C THR A 5 14.43 -2.69 -5.27
N TYR A 6 15.59 -2.18 -5.70
CA TYR A 6 15.97 -2.05 -7.12
C TYR A 6 14.95 -1.26 -7.96
N GLY A 7 14.43 -0.16 -7.43
CA GLY A 7 13.54 0.75 -8.16
C GLY A 7 12.21 1.04 -7.50
N GLY A 8 12.00 0.63 -6.25
CA GLY A 8 10.79 0.89 -5.48
C GLY A 8 9.90 -0.34 -5.30
N ILE A 9 8.62 -0.12 -5.02
CA ILE A 9 7.65 -1.22 -4.92
C ILE A 9 7.31 -1.75 -6.31
N PRO A 10 7.15 -3.09 -6.47
CA PRO A 10 6.85 -3.68 -7.78
C PRO A 10 5.45 -3.27 -8.25
N ARG A 11 5.36 -2.74 -9.48
CA ARG A 11 4.10 -2.35 -10.11
C ARG A 11 3.23 -3.57 -10.43
N ASN A 12 1.91 -3.37 -10.41
CA ASN A 12 0.91 -4.37 -10.76
C ASN A 12 0.99 -5.63 -9.90
N LYS A 13 1.49 -5.48 -8.68
CA LYS A 13 1.69 -6.57 -7.71
C LYS A 13 1.19 -6.15 -6.33
N ILE A 14 1.15 -7.14 -5.43
CA ILE A 14 0.84 -6.93 -4.02
C ILE A 14 2.15 -6.70 -3.28
N THR A 15 2.20 -5.62 -2.50
CA THR A 15 3.27 -5.32 -1.52
C THR A 15 2.66 -5.30 -0.13
N GLU A 16 3.33 -5.89 0.85
CA GLU A 16 2.92 -5.83 2.25
C GLU A 16 4.00 -5.13 3.09
N PHE A 17 3.60 -4.06 3.78
CA PHE A 17 4.33 -3.45 4.87
C PHE A 17 3.81 -3.98 6.19
N TYR A 18 4.67 -4.50 7.04
CA TYR A 18 4.27 -4.99 8.34
C TYR A 18 5.31 -4.68 9.41
N GLY A 19 4.90 -4.62 10.67
CA GLY A 19 5.80 -4.31 11.77
C GLY A 19 5.11 -3.67 12.96
N GLU A 20 5.92 -3.18 13.88
CA GLU A 20 5.48 -2.54 15.12
C GLU A 20 4.61 -1.29 14.87
N PRO A 21 3.72 -0.93 15.80
CA PRO A 21 3.06 0.37 15.78
C PRO A 21 4.11 1.50 15.72
N SER A 22 3.74 2.62 15.12
CA SER A 22 4.62 3.80 14.96
C SER A 22 5.95 3.56 14.24
N GLY A 23 6.12 2.40 13.59
CA GLY A 23 7.33 2.05 12.83
C GLY A 23 7.46 2.73 11.46
N GLY A 24 6.65 3.76 11.14
CA GLY A 24 6.76 4.54 9.90
C GLY A 24 6.10 3.89 8.67
N LYS A 25 5.27 2.85 8.82
CA LYS A 25 4.60 2.14 7.71
C LYS A 25 3.68 3.08 6.91
N SER A 26 2.73 3.74 7.58
CA SER A 26 1.77 4.66 6.95
C SER A 26 2.47 5.87 6.35
N THR A 27 3.44 6.47 7.07
CA THR A 27 4.27 7.58 6.56
C THR A 27 4.99 7.19 5.27
N THR A 28 5.59 6.00 5.22
CA THR A 28 6.26 5.50 4.01
C THR A 28 5.25 5.22 2.88
N ALA A 29 4.06 4.71 3.21
CA ALA A 29 3.01 4.48 2.23
C ALA A 29 2.51 5.81 1.62
N ILE A 30 2.36 6.85 2.43
CA ILE A 30 1.99 8.20 2.00
C ILE A 30 3.07 8.79 1.06
N ASP A 31 4.36 8.65 1.38
CA ASP A 31 5.44 9.07 0.48
C ASP A 31 5.43 8.31 -0.86
N ILE A 32 5.10 7.03 -0.84
CA ILE A 32 4.91 6.24 -2.06
C ILE A 32 3.73 6.75 -2.88
N CYS A 33 2.61 7.13 -2.24
CA CYS A 33 1.47 7.74 -2.94
C CYS A 33 1.87 9.00 -3.69
N LYS A 34 2.62 9.91 -3.03
CA LYS A 34 3.16 11.11 -3.65
C LYS A 34 3.98 10.80 -4.91
N ASN A 35 4.95 9.90 -4.75
CA ASN A 35 5.81 9.52 -5.88
C ASN A 35 5.02 8.83 -7.01
N ALA A 36 4.00 8.03 -6.68
CA ALA A 36 3.15 7.37 -7.66
C ALA A 36 2.34 8.38 -8.48
N ILE A 37 1.75 9.39 -7.82
CA ILE A 37 1.01 10.48 -8.47
C ILE A 37 1.90 11.17 -9.51
N ASP A 38 3.13 11.51 -9.16
CA ASP A 38 4.06 12.19 -10.06
C ASP A 38 4.50 11.30 -11.23
N ILE A 39 4.68 10.01 -10.98
CA ILE A 39 5.01 9.03 -12.03
C ILE A 39 3.83 8.89 -13.00
N PHE A 40 2.61 8.70 -12.51
CA PHE A 40 1.42 8.54 -13.36
C PHE A 40 1.14 9.78 -14.21
N GLN A 41 1.37 10.99 -13.66
CA GLN A 41 1.25 12.22 -14.43
C GLN A 41 2.27 12.26 -15.58
N LYS A 42 3.53 11.97 -15.29
CA LYS A 42 4.60 11.95 -16.32
C LYS A 42 4.33 10.92 -17.41
N GLU A 43 3.84 9.73 -17.05
CA GLU A 43 3.48 8.68 -18.00
C GLU A 43 2.30 9.10 -18.88
N PHE A 44 1.29 9.73 -18.29
CA PHE A 44 0.15 10.29 -19.01
C PHE A 44 0.59 11.37 -20.00
N ASP A 45 1.37 12.36 -19.54
CA ASP A 45 1.84 13.46 -20.40
C ASP A 45 2.67 12.94 -21.57
N ALA A 46 3.58 11.98 -21.31
CA ALA A 46 4.39 11.36 -22.36
C ALA A 46 3.53 10.60 -23.39
N LYS A 47 2.48 9.89 -22.94
CA LYS A 47 1.56 9.17 -23.83
C LYS A 47 0.72 10.13 -24.68
N VAL A 48 0.20 11.20 -24.06
CA VAL A 48 -0.53 12.27 -24.78
C VAL A 48 0.35 12.92 -25.83
N GLU A 49 1.60 13.24 -25.52
CA GLU A 49 2.53 13.85 -26.48
C GLU A 49 2.84 12.90 -27.64
N ALA A 50 3.07 11.62 -27.36
CA ALA A 50 3.32 10.60 -28.40
C ALA A 50 2.12 10.47 -29.35
N LEU A 51 0.89 10.43 -28.80
CA LEU A 51 -0.33 10.34 -29.61
C LEU A 51 -0.58 11.60 -30.46
N ARG A 52 -0.33 12.80 -29.91
CA ARG A 52 -0.40 14.06 -30.68
C ARG A 52 0.55 14.05 -31.85
N LYS A 53 1.79 13.61 -31.68
CA LYS A 53 2.77 13.46 -32.75
C LYS A 53 2.30 12.46 -33.84
N SER A 54 1.76 11.31 -33.40
CA SER A 54 1.21 10.28 -34.29
C SER A 54 0.01 10.78 -35.06
N ALA A 55 -0.91 11.50 -34.44
CA ALA A 55 -2.07 12.11 -35.06
C ALA A 55 -1.64 13.16 -36.12
N ALA A 56 -0.65 14.01 -35.81
CA ALA A 56 -0.11 15.00 -36.71
C ALA A 56 0.57 14.38 -37.94
N SER A 57 1.08 13.15 -37.86
CA SER A 57 1.63 12.40 -39.00
C SER A 57 0.57 11.67 -39.84
N GLY A 58 -0.73 11.90 -39.58
CA GLY A 58 -1.83 11.38 -40.38
C GLY A 58 -2.43 10.06 -39.90
N ASN A 59 -2.05 9.58 -38.74
CA ASN A 59 -2.63 8.36 -38.12
C ASN A 59 -4.02 8.66 -37.53
N LYS A 60 -5.09 8.26 -38.25
CA LYS A 60 -6.47 8.54 -37.84
C LYS A 60 -6.89 7.83 -36.53
N SER A 61 -6.34 6.66 -36.24
CA SER A 61 -6.66 5.93 -34.99
C SER A 61 -6.07 6.63 -33.75
N ALA A 62 -4.95 7.36 -33.94
CA ALA A 62 -4.32 8.10 -32.85
C ALA A 62 -5.19 9.25 -32.31
N ASN A 63 -6.08 9.83 -33.12
CA ASN A 63 -7.01 10.87 -32.66
C ASN A 63 -8.08 10.31 -31.73
N ALA A 64 -8.65 9.15 -32.05
CA ALA A 64 -9.65 8.50 -31.17
C ALA A 64 -8.99 8.07 -29.84
N GLU A 65 -7.83 7.42 -29.92
CA GLU A 65 -7.08 7.00 -28.72
C GLU A 65 -6.64 8.20 -27.86
N LEU A 66 -6.27 9.32 -28.49
CA LEU A 66 -5.93 10.55 -27.79
C LEU A 66 -7.14 11.10 -27.01
N GLN A 67 -8.33 11.10 -27.63
CA GLN A 67 -9.54 11.57 -26.95
C GLN A 67 -9.89 10.66 -25.77
N ASP A 68 -9.86 9.34 -25.97
CA ASP A 68 -10.14 8.37 -24.90
C ASP A 68 -9.19 8.55 -23.70
N ILE A 69 -7.90 8.76 -23.96
CA ILE A 69 -6.91 8.98 -22.92
C ILE A 69 -7.12 10.32 -22.20
N LEU A 70 -7.45 11.38 -22.94
CA LEU A 70 -7.73 12.69 -22.34
C LEU A 70 -8.99 12.65 -21.46
N ASP A 71 -10.00 11.89 -21.85
CA ASP A 71 -11.24 11.71 -21.09
C ASP A 71 -11.01 10.88 -19.80
N CYS A 72 -10.14 9.87 -19.85
CA CYS A 72 -9.77 9.06 -18.68
C CYS A 72 -8.86 9.80 -17.69
N GLY A 73 -7.95 10.65 -18.21
CA GLY A 73 -6.92 11.29 -17.40
C GLY A 73 -5.80 10.34 -16.92
N PRO A 74 -4.88 10.82 -16.07
CA PRO A 74 -3.82 9.99 -15.49
C PRO A 74 -4.38 9.00 -14.48
N LYS A 75 -3.69 7.87 -14.31
CA LYS A 75 -4.00 6.91 -13.23
C LYS A 75 -4.00 7.62 -11.88
N LYS A 76 -4.95 7.25 -11.03
CA LYS A 76 -5.16 7.83 -9.70
C LYS A 76 -4.53 6.98 -8.60
N VAL A 77 -4.47 7.56 -7.41
CA VAL A 77 -4.05 6.89 -6.17
C VAL A 77 -5.20 6.91 -5.18
N LEU A 78 -5.53 5.75 -4.62
CA LEU A 78 -6.52 5.62 -3.56
C LEU A 78 -5.86 5.20 -2.25
N TYR A 79 -6.13 5.91 -1.17
CA TYR A 79 -5.74 5.55 0.19
C TYR A 79 -6.98 5.19 1.01
N ILE A 80 -7.08 3.93 1.40
CA ILE A 80 -8.17 3.41 2.24
C ILE A 80 -7.67 3.37 3.67
N ASP A 81 -8.13 4.34 4.46
CA ASP A 81 -7.77 4.51 5.86
C ASP A 81 -8.86 3.93 6.78
N LEU A 82 -8.65 2.70 7.21
CA LEU A 82 -9.56 1.99 8.12
C LEU A 82 -9.29 2.30 9.61
N GLU A 83 -8.19 2.98 9.90
CA GLU A 83 -7.83 3.39 11.26
C GLU A 83 -8.28 4.83 11.57
N HIS A 84 -8.79 5.55 10.56
CA HIS A 84 -9.15 6.97 10.64
C HIS A 84 -8.00 7.83 11.18
N SER A 85 -6.78 7.48 10.79
CA SER A 85 -5.53 8.07 11.26
C SER A 85 -4.86 9.01 10.26
N PHE A 86 -5.44 9.15 9.04
CA PHE A 86 -4.89 10.01 8.01
C PHE A 86 -5.00 11.48 8.44
N ASP A 87 -3.84 12.13 8.55
CA ASP A 87 -3.72 13.54 8.88
C ASP A 87 -3.36 14.36 7.64
N GLY A 88 -4.31 15.20 7.19
CA GLY A 88 -4.12 16.07 6.04
C GLY A 88 -3.02 17.13 6.26
N ALA A 89 -2.82 17.62 7.47
CA ALA A 89 -1.75 18.56 7.77
C ALA A 89 -0.37 17.88 7.66
N TRP A 90 -0.28 16.63 8.12
CA TRP A 90 0.92 15.83 7.99
C TRP A 90 1.23 15.45 6.54
N SER A 91 0.21 15.07 5.76
CA SER A 91 0.40 14.75 4.33
C SER A 91 0.87 15.97 3.53
N LYS A 92 0.39 17.18 3.83
CA LYS A 92 0.92 18.44 3.26
C LYS A 92 2.38 18.66 3.62
N THR A 93 2.78 18.38 4.87
CA THR A 93 4.18 18.47 5.31
C THR A 93 5.07 17.50 4.53
N LEU A 94 4.56 16.32 4.17
CA LEU A 94 5.23 15.37 3.29
C LEU A 94 5.21 15.77 1.81
N GLY A 95 4.51 16.87 1.47
CA GLY A 95 4.44 17.43 0.12
C GLY A 95 3.41 16.74 -0.77
N ILE A 96 2.36 16.15 -0.19
CA ILE A 96 1.22 15.63 -0.94
C ILE A 96 0.20 16.75 -1.18
N ASP A 97 -0.24 16.84 -2.41
CA ASP A 97 -1.44 17.58 -2.78
C ASP A 97 -2.66 16.68 -2.58
N GLU A 98 -3.47 17.00 -1.57
CA GLU A 98 -4.67 16.21 -1.23
C GLU A 98 -5.70 16.16 -2.36
N THR A 99 -5.65 17.09 -3.32
CA THR A 99 -6.55 17.07 -4.48
C THR A 99 -6.19 15.99 -5.50
N ARG A 100 -4.99 15.38 -5.37
CA ARG A 100 -4.44 14.37 -6.28
C ARG A 100 -4.46 12.94 -5.71
N ILE A 101 -4.94 12.77 -4.49
CA ILE A 101 -5.12 11.48 -3.82
C ILE A 101 -6.57 11.32 -3.40
N GLU A 102 -7.18 10.20 -3.73
CA GLU A 102 -8.51 9.85 -3.22
C GLU A 102 -8.36 9.17 -1.86
N ILE A 103 -9.07 9.69 -0.84
CA ILE A 103 -9.02 9.14 0.52
C ILE A 103 -10.40 8.58 0.84
N MET A 104 -10.43 7.30 1.21
CA MET A 104 -11.63 6.60 1.65
C MET A 104 -11.51 6.23 3.13
N GLN A 105 -12.39 6.80 3.96
CA GLN A 105 -12.52 6.51 5.39
C GLN A 105 -13.95 6.01 5.65
N PRO A 106 -14.24 4.72 5.39
CA PRO A 106 -15.58 4.18 5.54
C PRO A 106 -15.97 4.16 7.03
N PRO A 107 -17.22 4.48 7.37
CA PRO A 107 -17.70 4.45 8.76
C PRO A 107 -17.73 3.02 9.31
N ASP A 108 -17.96 2.04 8.44
CA ASP A 108 -18.00 0.62 8.77
C ASP A 108 -16.86 -0.13 8.06
N VAL A 109 -16.12 -0.93 8.80
CA VAL A 109 -14.92 -1.65 8.31
C VAL A 109 -15.18 -3.15 8.08
N PHE A 110 -16.35 -3.48 7.54
CA PHE A 110 -16.70 -4.88 7.21
C PHE A 110 -15.76 -5.42 6.13
N ALA A 111 -15.05 -6.48 6.48
CA ALA A 111 -14.01 -7.06 5.62
C ALA A 111 -14.55 -7.42 4.23
N GLU A 112 -15.73 -8.03 4.17
CA GLU A 112 -16.36 -8.44 2.92
C GLU A 112 -16.63 -7.25 2.00
N ASP A 113 -17.20 -6.18 2.53
CA ASP A 113 -17.59 -5.00 1.75
C ASP A 113 -16.37 -4.21 1.29
N ILE A 114 -15.39 -3.99 2.17
CA ILE A 114 -14.14 -3.29 1.83
C ILE A 114 -13.36 -4.07 0.76
N LEU A 115 -13.19 -5.38 0.93
CA LEU A 115 -12.45 -6.21 -0.03
C LEU A 115 -13.17 -6.30 -1.37
N GLN A 116 -14.51 -6.34 -1.40
CA GLN A 116 -15.28 -6.28 -2.64
C GLN A 116 -15.14 -4.91 -3.30
N THR A 117 -15.27 -3.82 -2.54
CA THR A 117 -15.07 -2.45 -3.05
C THR A 117 -13.69 -2.27 -3.69
N ILE A 118 -12.62 -2.78 -3.05
CA ILE A 118 -11.28 -2.74 -3.65
C ILE A 118 -11.24 -3.49 -4.98
N GLN A 119 -11.87 -4.68 -5.06
CA GLN A 119 -11.94 -5.43 -6.31
C GLN A 119 -12.65 -4.63 -7.40
N ASP A 120 -13.82 -4.08 -7.11
CA ASP A 120 -14.64 -3.32 -8.05
C ASP A 120 -13.90 -2.07 -8.55
N ILE A 121 -13.22 -1.36 -7.65
CA ILE A 121 -12.38 -0.19 -7.99
C ILE A 121 -11.20 -0.59 -8.89
N ILE A 122 -10.54 -1.72 -8.65
CA ILE A 122 -9.47 -2.20 -9.55
C ILE A 122 -10.04 -2.42 -10.96
N GLU A 123 -11.24 -2.99 -11.07
CA GLU A 123 -11.88 -3.31 -12.34
C GLU A 123 -12.31 -2.08 -13.15
N THR A 124 -12.45 -0.89 -12.53
CA THR A 124 -12.64 0.38 -13.28
C THR A 124 -11.44 0.71 -14.16
N GLY A 125 -10.25 0.27 -13.79
CA GLY A 125 -9.01 0.60 -14.47
C GLY A 125 -8.48 2.01 -14.20
N GLU A 126 -9.13 2.81 -13.36
CA GLU A 126 -8.72 4.18 -13.07
C GLU A 126 -7.54 4.26 -12.09
N MET A 127 -7.44 3.32 -11.14
CA MET A 127 -6.42 3.33 -10.11
C MET A 127 -5.11 2.69 -10.56
N GLY A 128 -4.00 3.37 -10.32
CA GLY A 128 -2.64 2.83 -10.49
C GLY A 128 -2.03 2.32 -9.19
N LEU A 129 -2.49 2.85 -8.05
CA LEU A 129 -2.07 2.43 -6.71
C LEU A 129 -3.26 2.49 -5.75
N ILE A 130 -3.46 1.42 -4.99
CA ILE A 130 -4.39 1.37 -3.86
C ILE A 130 -3.59 1.01 -2.61
N VAL A 131 -3.75 1.79 -1.55
CA VAL A 131 -3.21 1.52 -0.22
C VAL A 131 -4.34 1.09 0.70
N LEU A 132 -4.18 -0.02 1.40
CA LEU A 132 -5.09 -0.50 2.45
C LEU A 132 -4.41 -0.38 3.82
N ASP A 133 -4.81 0.58 4.62
CA ASP A 133 -4.30 0.85 5.97
C ASP A 133 -5.43 0.73 7.00
N SER A 134 -5.58 -0.39 7.72
CA SER A 134 -4.73 -1.58 7.71
C SER A 134 -5.54 -2.89 7.68
N ILE A 135 -4.88 -4.01 7.38
CA ILE A 135 -5.50 -5.36 7.43
C ILE A 135 -6.10 -5.69 8.80
N PRO A 136 -5.44 -5.41 9.94
CA PRO A 136 -6.00 -5.68 11.27
C PRO A 136 -7.33 -5.00 11.56
N SER A 137 -7.64 -3.90 10.88
CA SER A 137 -8.87 -3.13 11.10
C SER A 137 -10.08 -3.74 10.38
N LEU A 138 -9.86 -4.69 9.47
CA LEU A 138 -10.93 -5.41 8.78
C LEU A 138 -11.67 -6.35 9.73
N VAL A 139 -12.98 -6.16 9.89
CA VAL A 139 -13.83 -6.99 10.74
C VAL A 139 -14.77 -7.83 9.86
N PRO A 140 -14.66 -9.15 9.84
CA PRO A 140 -15.62 -10.01 9.17
C PRO A 140 -17.04 -9.86 9.73
N LYS A 141 -18.07 -9.81 8.89
CA LYS A 141 -19.46 -9.69 9.32
C LYS A 141 -19.85 -10.77 10.32
N SER A 142 -19.34 -11.97 10.15
CA SER A 142 -19.55 -13.09 11.08
C SER A 142 -18.98 -12.88 12.49
N GLU A 143 -18.10 -11.91 12.68
CA GLU A 143 -17.57 -11.55 14.02
C GLU A 143 -18.53 -10.66 14.78
N LEU A 144 -19.30 -9.83 14.09
CA LEU A 144 -20.24 -8.89 14.71
C LEU A 144 -21.50 -9.57 15.24
N GLU A 145 -21.90 -10.68 14.62
CA GLU A 145 -23.06 -11.46 15.05
C GLU A 145 -22.81 -12.24 16.34
N LYS A 146 -21.56 -12.31 16.78
CA LYS A 146 -21.15 -13.06 17.96
C LYS A 146 -21.16 -12.21 19.23
N LYS A 147 -21.48 -12.84 20.33
CA LYS A 147 -21.37 -12.20 21.64
C LYS A 147 -19.92 -12.09 22.06
N LEU A 148 -19.62 -11.07 22.86
CA LEU A 148 -18.30 -10.89 23.47
C LEU A 148 -17.88 -12.18 24.23
N GLY A 149 -16.73 -12.76 23.84
CA GLY A 149 -16.19 -13.99 24.45
C GLY A 149 -16.38 -15.25 23.59
N GLU A 150 -17.18 -15.21 22.49
CA GLU A 150 -17.24 -16.33 21.55
C GLU A 150 -16.01 -16.36 20.65
N ARG A 151 -15.38 -17.53 20.53
CA ARG A 151 -14.18 -17.67 19.69
C ARG A 151 -14.58 -17.60 18.20
N THR A 152 -13.87 -16.72 17.45
CA THR A 152 -13.98 -16.66 16.01
C THR A 152 -12.85 -17.46 15.38
N VAL A 153 -13.19 -18.42 14.55
CA VAL A 153 -12.19 -19.25 13.85
C VAL A 153 -11.95 -18.70 12.46
N ALA A 154 -10.78 -18.10 12.26
CA ALA A 154 -10.14 -17.89 10.95
C ALA A 154 -10.96 -17.21 9.82
N SER A 155 -12.02 -16.47 10.12
CA SER A 155 -12.85 -15.86 9.07
C SER A 155 -12.10 -14.84 8.20
N LEU A 156 -11.34 -13.91 8.81
CA LEU A 156 -10.55 -12.93 8.05
C LEU A 156 -9.47 -13.58 7.18
N ALA A 157 -8.78 -14.63 7.68
CA ALA A 157 -7.76 -15.33 6.90
C ALA A 157 -8.35 -16.04 5.67
N GLY A 158 -9.55 -16.58 5.79
CA GLY A 158 -10.31 -17.17 4.68
C GLY A 158 -10.68 -16.13 3.64
N LEU A 159 -11.25 -15.00 4.07
CA LEU A 159 -11.63 -13.89 3.19
C LEU A 159 -10.42 -13.32 2.43
N LEU A 160 -9.32 -13.05 3.12
CA LEU A 160 -8.08 -12.56 2.48
C LEU A 160 -7.49 -13.58 1.51
N THR A 161 -7.61 -14.87 1.77
CA THR A 161 -7.15 -15.91 0.84
C THR A 161 -7.94 -15.86 -0.47
N ILE A 162 -9.26 -15.72 -0.39
CA ILE A 162 -10.13 -15.60 -1.57
C ILE A 162 -9.86 -14.29 -2.30
N PHE A 163 -9.80 -13.19 -1.58
CA PHE A 163 -9.53 -11.86 -2.11
C PHE A 163 -8.20 -11.81 -2.88
N PHE A 164 -7.09 -12.14 -2.24
CA PHE A 164 -5.77 -12.08 -2.90
C PHE A 164 -5.68 -13.00 -4.11
N ARG A 165 -6.30 -14.18 -4.08
CA ARG A 165 -6.35 -15.08 -5.23
C ARG A 165 -7.06 -14.44 -6.43
N LYS A 166 -8.13 -13.69 -6.20
CA LYS A 166 -8.86 -12.98 -7.25
C LYS A 166 -8.07 -11.78 -7.77
N VAL A 167 -7.59 -10.91 -6.87
CA VAL A 167 -7.01 -9.62 -7.28
C VAL A 167 -5.64 -9.72 -7.95
N VAL A 168 -4.86 -10.79 -7.71
CA VAL A 168 -3.53 -10.95 -8.36
C VAL A 168 -3.61 -10.83 -9.89
N SER A 169 -4.62 -11.45 -10.51
CA SER A 169 -4.82 -11.35 -11.96
C SER A 169 -5.36 -9.99 -12.39
N LEU A 170 -6.26 -9.41 -11.59
CA LEU A 170 -6.83 -8.09 -11.85
C LEU A 170 -5.78 -6.98 -11.80
N LEU A 171 -4.89 -7.03 -10.80
CA LEU A 171 -3.80 -6.05 -10.66
C LEU A 171 -2.92 -6.00 -11.92
N THR A 172 -2.64 -7.15 -12.53
CA THR A 172 -1.87 -7.20 -13.77
C THR A 172 -2.69 -6.71 -14.96
N ARG A 173 -3.97 -7.12 -15.04
CA ARG A 173 -4.85 -6.78 -16.16
C ARG A 173 -5.18 -5.30 -16.23
N TYR A 174 -5.44 -4.68 -15.08
CA TYR A 174 -5.83 -3.27 -14.97
C TYR A 174 -4.67 -2.33 -14.59
N GLU A 175 -3.46 -2.86 -14.55
CA GLU A 175 -2.23 -2.10 -14.23
C GLU A 175 -2.32 -1.34 -12.89
N CYS A 176 -2.88 -2.00 -11.87
CA CYS A 176 -3.02 -1.46 -10.53
C CYS A 176 -2.04 -2.15 -9.55
N THR A 177 -1.50 -1.41 -8.61
CA THR A 177 -0.64 -1.90 -7.52
C THR A 177 -1.43 -1.87 -6.22
N LEU A 178 -1.34 -2.94 -5.42
CA LEU A 178 -1.95 -3.00 -4.10
C LEU A 178 -0.87 -3.01 -3.02
N LEU A 179 -0.85 -1.98 -2.18
CA LEU A 179 -0.02 -1.89 -0.98
C LEU A 179 -0.91 -2.12 0.24
N THR A 180 -0.59 -3.13 1.03
CA THR A 180 -1.30 -3.41 2.28
C THR A 180 -0.41 -3.15 3.48
N ILE A 181 -0.98 -2.52 4.51
CA ILE A 181 -0.32 -2.31 5.80
C ILE A 181 -0.84 -3.34 6.79
N ASN A 182 0.08 -3.92 7.56
CA ASN A 182 -0.22 -4.93 8.56
C ASN A 182 0.56 -4.66 9.85
N GLN A 183 0.05 -5.15 10.97
CA GLN A 183 0.70 -5.06 12.27
C GLN A 183 1.24 -6.43 12.66
N ILE A 184 2.18 -6.45 13.58
CA ILE A 184 2.63 -7.69 14.22
C ILE A 184 1.79 -7.95 15.48
N ARG A 185 1.66 -9.22 15.80
CA ARG A 185 1.10 -9.66 17.08
C ARG A 185 2.12 -10.55 17.78
N ASP A 186 2.22 -10.39 19.08
CA ASP A 186 3.06 -11.26 19.89
C ASP A 186 2.60 -12.71 19.75
N ASN A 187 3.56 -13.58 19.55
CA ASN A 187 3.33 -15.00 19.57
C ASN A 187 3.65 -15.56 20.95
N MET A 188 2.62 -15.78 21.75
CA MET A 188 2.79 -16.29 23.13
C MET A 188 3.49 -17.65 23.16
N ASP A 189 3.37 -18.45 22.10
CA ASP A 189 3.98 -19.78 22.02
C ASP A 189 5.47 -19.74 21.63
N ASN A 190 5.88 -18.71 20.88
CA ASN A 190 7.27 -18.54 20.44
C ASN A 190 7.57 -17.06 20.12
N PRO A 191 8.26 -16.34 21.02
CA PRO A 191 8.59 -14.93 20.85
C PRO A 191 9.44 -14.60 19.61
N TYR A 192 10.14 -15.61 19.06
CA TYR A 192 10.98 -15.44 17.86
C TYR A 192 10.19 -15.53 16.55
N VAL A 193 8.92 -15.90 16.60
CA VAL A 193 8.07 -16.04 15.41
C VAL A 193 7.09 -14.88 15.32
N ILE A 194 7.35 -13.97 14.38
CA ILE A 194 6.46 -12.84 14.09
C ILE A 194 5.20 -13.36 13.41
N LYS A 195 4.05 -13.17 14.06
CA LYS A 195 2.72 -13.41 13.49
C LYS A 195 2.10 -12.09 13.02
N THR A 196 1.42 -12.14 11.89
CA THR A 196 0.63 -11.02 11.36
C THR A 196 -0.82 -11.44 11.20
N PRO A 197 -1.81 -10.56 11.45
CA PRO A 197 -3.22 -10.80 11.13
C PRO A 197 -3.44 -11.20 9.67
N GLY A 198 -4.54 -11.87 9.39
CA GLY A 198 -4.88 -12.29 8.02
C GLY A 198 -4.27 -13.63 7.58
N GLY A 199 -3.63 -14.37 8.50
CA GLY A 199 -3.12 -15.72 8.24
C GLY A 199 -1.90 -15.75 7.31
N GLN A 200 -1.85 -16.76 6.42
CA GLN A 200 -0.73 -16.95 5.51
C GLN A 200 -0.90 -16.26 4.16
N ALA A 201 -2.12 -15.83 3.81
CA ALA A 201 -2.42 -15.28 2.50
C ALA A 201 -1.56 -14.06 2.13
N PRO A 202 -1.41 -13.00 2.99
CA PRO A 202 -0.52 -11.89 2.70
C PRO A 202 0.92 -12.34 2.40
N LYS A 203 1.42 -13.32 3.17
CA LYS A 203 2.78 -13.85 3.02
C LYS A 203 2.99 -14.57 1.68
N PHE A 204 1.98 -15.29 1.19
CA PHE A 204 2.08 -16.04 -0.07
C PHE A 204 1.90 -15.15 -1.30
N TYR A 205 0.89 -14.27 -1.28
CA TYR A 205 0.51 -13.48 -2.45
C TYR A 205 1.36 -12.24 -2.65
N ALA A 206 1.87 -11.60 -1.60
CA ALA A 206 2.76 -10.46 -1.73
C ALA A 206 4.03 -10.81 -2.54
N SER A 207 4.36 -9.95 -3.50
CA SER A 207 5.60 -10.00 -4.28
C SER A 207 6.77 -9.35 -3.54
N LEU A 208 6.48 -8.35 -2.73
CA LEU A 208 7.41 -7.66 -1.85
C LEU A 208 6.84 -7.62 -0.44
N ARG A 209 7.65 -7.92 0.57
CA ARG A 209 7.30 -7.75 1.98
C ARG A 209 8.42 -7.02 2.68
N ILE A 210 8.06 -5.96 3.41
CA ILE A 210 9.00 -5.14 4.16
C ILE A 210 8.57 -5.12 5.62
N TYR A 211 9.50 -5.50 6.49
CA TYR A 211 9.34 -5.41 7.94
C TYR A 211 9.86 -4.06 8.42
N PHE A 212 9.01 -3.34 9.13
CA PHE A 212 9.31 -2.05 9.72
C PHE A 212 9.49 -2.18 11.23
N ARG A 213 10.58 -1.61 11.72
CA ARG A 213 10.88 -1.54 13.14
C ARG A 213 11.35 -0.14 13.50
N ILE A 214 10.89 0.37 14.65
CA ILE A 214 11.41 1.60 15.22
C ILE A 214 12.84 1.36 15.72
N GLY A 215 13.74 2.27 15.41
CA GLY A 215 15.13 2.24 15.84
C GLY A 215 15.40 3.26 16.94
N HIS A 216 16.61 3.81 16.95
CA HIS A 216 17.02 4.82 17.94
C HIS A 216 16.30 6.15 17.74
N PRO A 217 15.98 6.86 18.84
CA PRO A 217 15.55 8.24 18.77
C PRO A 217 16.67 9.12 18.23
N VAL A 218 16.31 10.23 17.59
CA VAL A 218 17.27 11.19 17.01
C VAL A 218 16.96 12.63 17.43
N ASP A 219 17.98 13.46 17.44
CA ASP A 219 17.85 14.91 17.59
C ASP A 219 17.47 15.60 16.27
N PHE A 220 17.33 16.94 16.30
CA PHE A 220 17.01 17.73 15.09
C PHE A 220 18.10 17.73 14.01
N LEU A 221 19.32 17.31 14.34
CA LEU A 221 20.43 17.16 13.41
C LEU A 221 20.54 15.73 12.85
N GLY A 222 19.69 14.80 13.34
CA GLY A 222 19.69 13.39 12.94
C GLY A 222 20.71 12.53 13.70
N ASN A 223 21.34 13.04 14.77
CA ASN A 223 22.25 12.23 15.59
C ASN A 223 21.43 11.29 16.48
N GLU A 224 21.92 10.05 16.64
CA GLU A 224 21.29 9.07 17.52
C GLU A 224 21.35 9.50 18.98
N LEU A 225 20.22 9.35 19.66
CA LEU A 225 20.05 9.59 21.08
C LEU A 225 19.92 8.27 21.84
N PRO A 226 20.21 8.26 23.16
CA PRO A 226 19.91 7.12 24.00
C PRO A 226 18.42 6.74 23.93
N GLN A 227 18.09 5.46 24.09
CA GLN A 227 16.68 4.99 24.10
C GLN A 227 15.81 5.63 25.19
N SER A 228 16.44 6.14 26.22
CA SER A 228 15.80 6.86 27.34
C SER A 228 15.64 8.37 27.09
N ALA A 229 15.94 8.85 25.88
CA ALA A 229 15.83 10.29 25.58
C ALA A 229 14.38 10.75 25.68
N GLU A 230 14.17 11.81 26.46
CA GLU A 230 12.88 12.48 26.54
C GLU A 230 12.72 13.46 25.37
N ASN A 231 11.56 13.43 24.73
CA ASN A 231 11.20 14.34 23.62
C ASN A 231 12.20 14.35 22.44
N PRO A 232 12.48 13.20 21.80
CA PRO A 232 13.32 13.19 20.61
C PRO A 232 12.66 13.93 19.44
N ALA A 233 13.46 14.45 18.51
CA ALA A 233 12.96 15.08 17.30
C ALA A 233 12.32 14.05 16.33
N GLY A 234 12.76 12.80 16.42
CA GLY A 234 12.23 11.70 15.60
C GLY A 234 12.86 10.37 15.95
N TYR A 235 12.64 9.39 15.10
CA TYR A 235 13.20 8.05 15.25
C TYR A 235 13.77 7.52 13.93
N ILE A 236 14.86 6.78 14.00
CA ILE A 236 15.33 5.97 12.88
C ILE A 236 14.29 4.86 12.62
N VAL A 237 13.92 4.69 11.37
CA VAL A 237 13.07 3.58 10.94
C VAL A 237 13.93 2.54 10.22
N ASN A 238 13.94 1.31 10.73
CA ASN A 238 14.60 0.20 10.09
C ASN A 238 13.59 -0.55 9.20
N ALA A 239 13.84 -0.55 7.89
CA ALA A 239 13.02 -1.25 6.91
C ALA A 239 13.80 -2.44 6.35
N ARG A 240 13.35 -3.66 6.66
CA ARG A 240 14.00 -4.91 6.22
C ARG A 240 13.15 -5.63 5.19
N ILE A 241 13.72 -5.92 4.02
CA ILE A 241 13.08 -6.75 3.01
C ILE A 241 13.11 -8.21 3.48
N THR A 242 11.92 -8.79 3.66
CA THR A 242 11.76 -10.18 4.11
C THR A 242 11.30 -11.11 3.00
N LYS A 243 10.79 -10.55 1.90
CA LYS A 243 10.43 -11.27 0.68
C LYS A 243 10.50 -10.35 -0.52
N GLN A 244 11.10 -10.82 -1.61
CA GLN A 244 11.12 -10.13 -2.90
C GLN A 244 11.12 -11.17 -4.02
N LYS A 245 10.13 -11.08 -4.92
CA LYS A 245 9.99 -11.98 -6.07
C LYS A 245 10.49 -11.37 -7.39
N SER A 246 10.56 -10.04 -7.46
CA SER A 246 10.76 -9.30 -8.71
C SER A 246 12.21 -8.89 -8.98
N ALA A 247 13.13 -9.11 -8.04
CA ALA A 247 14.53 -8.78 -8.19
C ALA A 247 15.41 -9.77 -7.42
N PRO A 248 16.73 -9.86 -7.73
CA PRO A 248 17.65 -10.64 -6.94
C PRO A 248 17.61 -10.21 -5.47
N PHE A 249 17.48 -11.18 -4.58
CA PHE A 249 17.49 -10.94 -3.14
C PHE A 249 18.90 -11.11 -2.63
N ASP A 250 19.60 -10.02 -2.35
CA ASP A 250 20.91 -10.07 -1.68
C ASP A 250 20.73 -10.24 -0.17
N ARG A 251 20.88 -11.48 0.30
CA ARG A 251 20.78 -11.82 1.72
C ARG A 251 21.91 -11.26 2.59
N LYS A 252 22.97 -10.71 1.98
CA LYS A 252 24.11 -10.17 2.73
C LYS A 252 23.86 -8.79 3.29
N ASN A 253 22.86 -8.08 2.78
CA ASN A 253 22.50 -6.72 3.20
C ASN A 253 21.10 -6.65 3.83
N GLY A 254 20.56 -7.78 4.23
CA GLY A 254 19.23 -7.90 4.87
C GLY A 254 19.32 -8.13 6.36
#